data_9b7e708f150c42de67d0e5cf2e42b10a
#
_entry.id   9b7e708f150c42de67d0e5cf2e42b10a
#
_cell.length_a   1.000
_cell.length_b   1.000
_cell.length_c   1.000
_cell.angle_alpha   90.00
_cell.angle_beta   90.00
_cell.angle_gamma   90.00
#
_symmetry.space_group_name_H-M   'P 1'
#
loop_
_entity.id
_entity.type
_entity.pdbx_description
1 polymer ?
#
loop_
_entity_poly.entity_id
_entity_poly.type
_entity_poly.pdbx_seq_one_letter_code
_entity_poly.pdbx_strand_id
1 'polypeptide(L)'
;MPEQVDQAYTQSITRADFCALAAAVYRTWEKSGNVKSVDKATVSFSDTEDEDVLLCASLGVVNGVGNGKFAPQQQLTRQQAASMLHRLGNLRKNAKDSVKDRMPHVFADGADIQAWARSDVYWAYNSGVMNGVSGNRFAPNNSYTHEQSIATMLRLYDTKYAVKDDSTSSTGSKYKITYGIVGAGVSQVYLEDAKGNRLLTDYKNTKGEFYDIELFGEWVTLRETVAYKHDVHNMKTGETLENYAVSGTDGEQAGWLRPSPENGGEVYGKDRIIYADGTSSTQTYDALTDFKDGKAVVRVDSKTIAAIDTTGKTLWSMNFAFDHSKMAVEILLSGDGKGDRFVVVNRDGSSYTIIAGGKRIASSSRALQLNQYSDTYIAAESTGYYALYNFKGKKLTKTYQNAFDEVGQNIYSHWLSNTEYEYIRCDADGTNKVLFRVKCPNGRPGALPTDGAGVYALRTDEHTVTCFDRFGTTLGTIKQDGEITMEPTFENGCVRVMDKLYLPTGEEI
;
A
#
# COMPACT_ATOMS: atom_id res chain seq x y z
N MET A 1 2.72 32.02 -13.05
CA MET A 1 2.13 31.00 -13.92
C MET A 1 2.27 31.46 -15.34
N PRO A 2 2.56 30.61 -16.35
CA PRO A 2 2.60 31.05 -17.76
C PRO A 2 1.26 31.57 -18.20
N GLU A 3 1.25 32.69 -18.91
CA GLU A 3 0.03 33.44 -19.29
C GLU A 3 -0.91 32.60 -20.17
N GLN A 4 -0.34 31.78 -21.09
CA GLN A 4 -1.12 30.92 -21.97
C GLN A 4 -1.90 29.82 -21.23
N VAL A 5 -1.55 29.51 -19.99
CA VAL A 5 -2.18 28.44 -19.18
C VAL A 5 -3.13 29.03 -18.14
N ASP A 6 -3.05 30.31 -17.87
CA ASP A 6 -3.91 31.04 -16.91
C ASP A 6 -5.28 31.40 -17.48
N GLN A 7 -5.83 30.53 -18.29
CA GLN A 7 -7.13 30.64 -18.93
C GLN A 7 -7.70 29.27 -19.30
N ALA A 8 -8.96 29.24 -19.70
CA ALA A 8 -9.59 28.02 -20.22
C ALA A 8 -9.46 26.78 -19.31
N TYR A 9 -9.58 26.95 -18.01
CA TYR A 9 -9.28 25.97 -16.95
C TYR A 9 -9.92 24.59 -17.16
N THR A 10 -11.13 24.55 -17.69
CA THR A 10 -11.86 23.30 -17.94
C THR A 10 -11.54 22.64 -19.28
N GLN A 11 -10.78 23.31 -20.14
CA GLN A 11 -10.39 22.75 -21.45
C GLN A 11 -9.18 21.81 -21.29
N SER A 12 -9.07 20.89 -22.25
CA SER A 12 -7.95 19.94 -22.30
C SER A 12 -6.64 20.71 -22.58
N ILE A 13 -5.60 20.40 -21.79
CA ILE A 13 -4.29 21.01 -21.97
C ILE A 13 -3.57 20.40 -23.17
N THR A 14 -2.84 21.25 -23.89
CA THR A 14 -1.96 20.78 -24.99
C THR A 14 -0.60 20.33 -24.44
N ARG A 15 0.15 19.59 -25.25
CA ARG A 15 1.51 19.19 -24.91
C ARG A 15 2.45 20.38 -24.69
N ALA A 16 2.29 21.46 -25.50
CA ALA A 16 3.09 22.67 -25.36
C ALA A 16 2.76 23.44 -24.08
N ASP A 17 1.47 23.62 -23.76
CA ASP A 17 1.04 24.30 -22.52
C ASP A 17 1.49 23.55 -21.28
N PHE A 18 1.49 22.21 -21.31
CA PHE A 18 2.03 21.41 -20.21
C PHE A 18 3.55 21.60 -20.06
N CYS A 19 4.29 21.71 -21.19
CA CYS A 19 5.73 22.02 -21.14
C CYS A 19 5.99 23.39 -20.54
N ALA A 20 5.17 24.40 -20.82
CA ALA A 20 5.30 25.73 -20.22
C ALA A 20 5.18 25.67 -18.69
N LEU A 21 4.21 24.91 -18.15
CA LEU A 21 4.09 24.68 -16.71
C LEU A 21 5.29 23.93 -16.14
N ALA A 22 5.72 22.85 -16.79
CA ALA A 22 6.85 22.03 -16.37
C ALA A 22 8.16 22.82 -16.35
N ALA A 23 8.41 23.63 -17.39
CA ALA A 23 9.56 24.50 -17.50
C ALA A 23 9.57 25.59 -16.40
N ALA A 24 8.42 26.16 -16.08
CA ALA A 24 8.29 27.14 -14.99
C ALA A 24 8.66 26.53 -13.65
N VAL A 25 8.19 25.31 -13.34
CA VAL A 25 8.54 24.56 -12.13
C VAL A 25 10.04 24.25 -12.11
N TYR A 26 10.59 23.71 -13.21
CA TYR A 26 12.01 23.38 -13.30
C TYR A 26 12.89 24.61 -13.09
N ARG A 27 12.64 25.74 -13.77
CA ARG A 27 13.42 26.98 -13.62
C ARG A 27 13.37 27.52 -12.19
N THR A 28 12.25 27.36 -11.50
CA THR A 28 12.12 27.77 -10.09
C THR A 28 13.00 26.88 -9.18
N TRP A 29 13.02 25.59 -9.41
CA TRP A 29 13.92 24.67 -8.71
C TRP A 29 15.39 24.91 -9.05
N GLU A 30 15.71 25.17 -10.32
CA GLU A 30 17.07 25.48 -10.79
C GLU A 30 17.59 26.74 -10.10
N LYS A 31 16.80 27.82 -10.07
CA LYS A 31 17.12 29.06 -9.39
C LYS A 31 17.36 28.91 -7.90
N SER A 32 16.67 27.98 -7.24
CA SER A 32 16.84 27.67 -5.82
C SER A 32 17.90 26.61 -5.54
N GLY A 33 18.60 26.10 -6.56
CA GLY A 33 19.61 25.05 -6.42
C GLY A 33 19.05 23.67 -6.12
N ASN A 34 17.76 23.43 -6.36
CA ASN A 34 17.02 22.22 -6.03
C ASN A 34 16.87 21.25 -7.21
N VAL A 35 17.72 21.30 -8.22
CA VAL A 35 17.75 20.37 -9.34
C VAL A 35 19.02 19.54 -9.36
N LYS A 36 18.90 18.30 -9.83
CA LYS A 36 20.07 17.44 -10.11
C LYS A 36 20.84 18.03 -11.28
N SER A 37 22.15 17.85 -11.27
CA SER A 37 22.97 18.11 -12.48
C SER A 37 22.61 17.04 -13.51
N VAL A 38 22.08 17.47 -14.66
CA VAL A 38 21.78 16.59 -15.79
C VAL A 38 22.40 17.20 -17.05
N ASP A 39 22.93 16.31 -17.91
CA ASP A 39 23.39 16.73 -19.22
C ASP A 39 22.18 17.01 -20.10
N LYS A 40 22.03 18.27 -20.53
CA LYS A 40 20.94 18.66 -21.42
C LYS A 40 21.24 18.19 -22.83
N ALA A 41 20.39 17.31 -23.38
CA ALA A 41 20.53 16.87 -24.76
C ALA A 41 20.24 18.00 -25.75
N THR A 42 20.93 18.02 -26.87
CA THR A 42 20.56 18.89 -27.98
C THR A 42 19.35 18.29 -28.70
N VAL A 43 18.22 18.99 -28.69
CA VAL A 43 16.96 18.53 -29.28
C VAL A 43 16.41 19.58 -30.23
N SER A 44 15.86 19.12 -31.35
CA SER A 44 15.12 19.96 -32.31
C SER A 44 13.90 19.22 -32.82
N PHE A 45 12.84 19.94 -33.12
CA PHE A 45 11.63 19.40 -33.74
C PHE A 45 11.29 20.22 -34.97
N SER A 46 10.69 19.57 -35.96
CA SER A 46 10.33 20.21 -37.25
C SER A 46 9.03 21.02 -37.16
N ASP A 47 8.28 20.89 -36.06
CA ASP A 47 6.94 21.47 -35.89
C ASP A 47 6.82 22.41 -34.68
N THR A 48 7.92 22.72 -34.00
CA THR A 48 7.97 23.71 -32.94
C THR A 48 9.39 24.19 -32.66
N GLU A 49 9.52 25.48 -32.35
CA GLU A 49 10.72 26.14 -31.85
C GLU A 49 10.51 26.67 -30.41
N ASP A 50 9.41 26.28 -29.76
CA ASP A 50 9.04 26.71 -28.43
C ASP A 50 10.14 26.35 -27.42
N GLU A 51 10.70 27.34 -26.74
CA GLU A 51 11.82 27.19 -25.79
C GLU A 51 11.48 26.29 -24.60
N ASP A 52 10.23 26.32 -24.12
CA ASP A 52 9.77 25.48 -23.01
C ASP A 52 9.64 24.02 -23.41
N VAL A 53 9.19 23.78 -24.65
CA VAL A 53 9.15 22.45 -25.24
C VAL A 53 10.57 21.90 -25.41
N LEU A 54 11.47 22.68 -26.00
CA LEU A 54 12.87 22.29 -26.22
C LEU A 54 13.60 22.04 -24.88
N LEU A 55 13.36 22.88 -23.88
CA LEU A 55 13.89 22.67 -22.54
C LEU A 55 13.39 21.36 -21.92
N CYS A 56 12.08 21.12 -21.94
CA CYS A 56 11.50 19.89 -21.37
C CYS A 56 12.00 18.63 -22.11
N ALA A 57 12.19 18.72 -23.43
CA ALA A 57 12.74 17.64 -24.21
C ALA A 57 14.23 17.39 -23.92
N SER A 58 15.04 18.45 -23.80
CA SER A 58 16.46 18.35 -23.45
C SER A 58 16.70 17.76 -22.06
N LEU A 59 15.75 17.93 -21.17
CA LEU A 59 15.75 17.39 -19.80
C LEU A 59 15.15 15.97 -19.71
N GLY A 60 14.65 15.41 -20.83
CA GLY A 60 14.01 14.09 -20.85
C GLY A 60 12.61 14.06 -20.21
N VAL A 61 12.00 15.20 -19.89
CA VAL A 61 10.64 15.28 -19.37
C VAL A 61 9.61 14.84 -20.40
N VAL A 62 9.85 15.21 -21.66
CA VAL A 62 9.00 14.87 -22.79
C VAL A 62 9.80 14.24 -23.92
N ASN A 63 9.13 13.44 -24.76
CA ASN A 63 9.68 12.89 -25.97
C ASN A 63 8.88 13.38 -27.19
N GLY A 64 9.48 13.36 -28.38
CA GLY A 64 8.77 13.54 -29.64
C GLY A 64 7.78 12.40 -29.92
N VAL A 65 6.92 12.63 -30.92
CA VAL A 65 5.93 11.64 -31.38
C VAL A 65 6.41 10.82 -32.58
N GLY A 66 7.68 10.93 -32.92
CA GLY A 66 8.29 10.30 -34.09
C GLY A 66 8.44 11.27 -35.27
N ASN A 67 9.19 10.87 -36.30
CA ASN A 67 9.44 11.61 -37.53
C ASN A 67 9.96 13.06 -37.29
N GLY A 68 10.75 13.28 -36.22
CA GLY A 68 11.27 14.58 -35.87
C GLY A 68 10.21 15.62 -35.40
N LYS A 69 9.02 15.17 -34.98
CA LYS A 69 7.91 16.03 -34.54
C LYS A 69 7.64 15.90 -33.05
N PHE A 70 7.16 16.98 -32.46
CA PHE A 70 6.70 17.05 -31.07
C PHE A 70 5.17 16.98 -30.91
N ALA A 71 4.42 17.46 -31.89
CA ALA A 71 2.97 17.65 -31.86
C ALA A 71 2.50 18.60 -30.73
N PRO A 72 2.88 19.90 -30.76
CA PRO A 72 2.66 20.84 -29.67
C PRO A 72 1.18 21.04 -29.33
N GLN A 73 0.28 21.00 -30.30
CA GLN A 73 -1.17 21.20 -30.14
C GLN A 73 -1.94 19.92 -29.77
N GLN A 74 -1.25 18.77 -29.69
CA GLN A 74 -1.91 17.53 -29.28
C GLN A 74 -2.31 17.60 -27.79
N GLN A 75 -3.55 17.25 -27.49
CA GLN A 75 -4.04 17.17 -26.12
C GLN A 75 -3.45 15.98 -25.36
N LEU A 76 -3.28 16.14 -24.05
CA LEU A 76 -2.75 15.10 -23.18
C LEU A 76 -3.87 14.26 -22.55
N THR A 77 -3.62 12.96 -22.44
CA THR A 77 -4.37 12.08 -21.56
C THR A 77 -3.77 12.11 -20.15
N ARG A 78 -4.56 11.68 -19.16
CA ARG A 78 -4.12 11.64 -17.78
C ARG A 78 -2.90 10.74 -17.56
N GLN A 79 -2.81 9.58 -18.22
CA GLN A 79 -1.63 8.71 -18.12
C GLN A 79 -0.38 9.32 -18.79
N GLN A 80 -0.53 10.10 -19.86
CA GLN A 80 0.58 10.82 -20.46
C GLN A 80 1.10 11.92 -19.53
N ALA A 81 0.18 12.68 -18.92
CA ALA A 81 0.54 13.69 -17.92
C ALA A 81 1.27 13.07 -16.72
N ALA A 82 0.83 11.89 -16.23
CA ALA A 82 1.50 11.18 -15.14
C ALA A 82 2.97 10.88 -15.48
N SER A 83 3.25 10.39 -16.71
CA SER A 83 4.63 10.12 -17.15
C SER A 83 5.49 11.38 -17.22
N MET A 84 4.93 12.48 -17.70
CA MET A 84 5.65 13.75 -17.76
C MET A 84 5.91 14.31 -16.35
N LEU A 85 4.94 14.23 -15.44
CA LEU A 85 5.09 14.65 -14.03
C LEU A 85 6.15 13.81 -13.29
N HIS A 86 6.18 12.51 -13.50
CA HIS A 86 7.18 11.63 -12.89
C HIS A 86 8.59 11.97 -13.35
N ARG A 87 8.79 12.13 -14.65
CA ARG A 87 10.10 12.51 -15.22
C ARG A 87 10.55 13.88 -14.71
N LEU A 88 9.65 14.86 -14.65
CA LEU A 88 9.94 16.18 -14.08
C LEU A 88 10.32 16.06 -12.59
N GLY A 89 9.56 15.30 -11.82
CA GLY A 89 9.83 15.06 -10.40
C GLY A 89 11.20 14.46 -10.14
N ASN A 90 11.66 13.57 -11.01
CA ASN A 90 12.98 12.93 -10.91
C ASN A 90 14.16 13.89 -11.13
N LEU A 91 13.93 15.05 -11.70
CA LEU A 91 14.97 16.10 -11.83
C LEU A 91 15.25 16.84 -10.53
N ARG A 92 14.35 16.79 -9.57
CA ARG A 92 14.53 17.47 -8.29
C ARG A 92 15.69 16.88 -7.51
N LYS A 93 16.56 17.73 -6.94
CA LYS A 93 17.64 17.31 -6.05
C LYS A 93 17.05 16.64 -4.82
N ASN A 94 17.60 15.52 -4.42
CA ASN A 94 17.05 14.69 -3.33
C ASN A 94 15.64 14.10 -3.60
N ALA A 95 15.17 14.13 -4.85
CA ALA A 95 14.08 13.24 -5.25
C ALA A 95 14.61 11.82 -5.08
N LYS A 96 14.36 11.20 -3.94
CA LYS A 96 14.47 9.76 -3.77
C LYS A 96 13.19 9.18 -4.32
N ASP A 97 13.34 8.13 -5.06
CA ASP A 97 12.26 7.30 -5.57
C ASP A 97 11.70 6.43 -4.42
N SER A 98 11.37 7.09 -3.29
CA SER A 98 10.80 6.47 -2.09
C SER A 98 9.35 6.00 -2.28
N VAL A 99 8.84 6.19 -3.50
CA VAL A 99 7.55 5.66 -3.93
C VAL A 99 7.67 4.20 -4.38
N LYS A 100 8.91 3.69 -4.54
CA LYS A 100 9.18 2.31 -4.97
C LYS A 100 8.62 1.25 -4.04
N ASP A 101 8.53 1.53 -2.75
CA ASP A 101 8.19 0.54 -1.73
C ASP A 101 6.71 0.59 -1.29
N ARG A 102 5.91 1.47 -1.89
CA ARG A 102 4.47 1.46 -1.64
C ARG A 102 3.78 0.50 -2.59
N MET A 103 2.94 -0.36 -2.03
CA MET A 103 2.05 -1.20 -2.84
C MET A 103 1.31 -0.35 -3.88
N PRO A 104 1.31 -0.75 -5.16
CA PRO A 104 0.60 -0.01 -6.19
C PRO A 104 -0.89 0.04 -5.85
N HIS A 105 -1.49 1.22 -5.91
CA HIS A 105 -2.93 1.37 -5.73
C HIS A 105 -3.68 0.66 -6.87
N VAL A 106 -4.65 -0.20 -6.53
CA VAL A 106 -5.43 -0.92 -7.53
C VAL A 106 -6.62 -0.07 -7.97
N PHE A 107 -6.52 0.56 -9.13
CA PHE A 107 -7.65 1.26 -9.74
C PHE A 107 -8.64 0.28 -10.37
N ALA A 108 -9.93 0.59 -10.28
CA ALA A 108 -10.99 -0.20 -10.92
C ALA A 108 -10.82 -0.28 -12.45
N ASP A 109 -10.19 0.74 -13.05
CA ASP A 109 -9.84 0.83 -14.46
C ASP A 109 -8.33 0.64 -14.74
N GLY A 110 -7.62 -0.01 -13.83
CA GLY A 110 -6.17 -0.24 -13.96
C GLY A 110 -5.75 -0.98 -15.22
N ALA A 111 -6.67 -1.78 -15.82
CA ALA A 111 -6.43 -2.43 -17.10
C ALA A 111 -6.34 -1.47 -18.30
N ASP A 112 -6.97 -0.30 -18.19
CA ASP A 112 -6.96 0.71 -19.25
C ASP A 112 -5.66 1.52 -19.22
N ILE A 113 -4.86 1.41 -18.15
CA ILE A 113 -3.54 2.04 -18.05
C ILE A 113 -2.59 1.27 -18.96
N GLN A 114 -2.03 1.96 -19.94
CA GLN A 114 -1.07 1.38 -20.88
C GLN A 114 0.20 0.92 -20.13
N ALA A 115 0.80 -0.19 -20.57
CA ALA A 115 1.94 -0.79 -19.91
C ALA A 115 3.09 0.22 -19.67
N TRP A 116 3.39 1.05 -20.66
CA TRP A 116 4.43 2.06 -20.58
C TRP A 116 4.17 3.17 -19.56
N ALA A 117 2.90 3.41 -19.17
CA ALA A 117 2.52 4.47 -18.25
C ALA A 117 2.31 3.99 -16.80
N ARG A 118 2.29 2.68 -16.57
CA ARG A 118 1.88 2.11 -15.27
C ARG A 118 2.72 2.59 -14.12
N SER A 119 4.03 2.46 -14.22
CA SER A 119 4.95 2.92 -13.15
C SER A 119 4.79 4.40 -12.85
N ASP A 120 4.60 5.20 -13.90
CA ASP A 120 4.46 6.65 -13.79
C ASP A 120 3.11 7.04 -13.15
N VAL A 121 2.03 6.33 -13.51
CA VAL A 121 0.70 6.52 -12.91
C VAL A 121 0.72 6.19 -11.43
N TYR A 122 1.31 5.06 -11.05
CA TYR A 122 1.42 4.68 -9.64
C TYR A 122 2.33 5.62 -8.86
N TRP A 123 3.44 6.04 -9.45
CA TRP A 123 4.27 7.07 -8.84
C TRP A 123 3.47 8.35 -8.60
N ALA A 124 2.76 8.85 -9.60
CA ALA A 124 2.00 10.08 -9.50
C ALA A 124 0.90 10.01 -8.44
N TYR A 125 0.23 8.85 -8.31
CA TYR A 125 -0.78 8.62 -7.29
C TYR A 125 -0.16 8.45 -5.89
N ASN A 126 0.82 7.56 -5.75
CA ASN A 126 1.44 7.26 -4.46
C ASN A 126 2.23 8.44 -3.89
N SER A 127 2.78 9.31 -4.73
CA SER A 127 3.41 10.57 -4.31
C SER A 127 2.39 11.65 -3.92
N GLY A 128 1.09 11.44 -4.14
CA GLY A 128 0.05 12.43 -3.91
C GLY A 128 0.01 13.56 -4.96
N VAL A 129 0.82 13.46 -6.03
CA VAL A 129 0.83 14.45 -7.13
C VAL A 129 -0.47 14.39 -7.93
N MET A 130 -0.92 13.18 -8.26
CA MET A 130 -2.21 12.97 -8.91
C MET A 130 -3.14 12.15 -8.01
N ASN A 131 -4.42 12.51 -7.99
CA ASN A 131 -5.46 11.74 -7.34
C ASN A 131 -6.23 10.89 -8.37
N GLY A 132 -6.87 9.82 -7.91
CA GLY A 132 -7.89 9.12 -8.67
C GLY A 132 -9.14 10.00 -8.88
N VAL A 133 -10.09 9.46 -9.63
CA VAL A 133 -11.42 10.03 -9.81
C VAL A 133 -12.46 9.17 -9.07
N SER A 134 -13.73 9.57 -9.08
CA SER A 134 -14.81 8.82 -8.42
C SER A 134 -14.83 7.35 -8.86
N GLY A 135 -15.25 6.46 -7.95
CA GLY A 135 -15.37 5.02 -8.21
C GLY A 135 -14.02 4.28 -8.24
N ASN A 136 -13.03 4.77 -7.49
CA ASN A 136 -11.69 4.16 -7.42
C ASN A 136 -11.05 3.99 -8.80
N ARG A 137 -11.14 5.01 -9.67
CA ARG A 137 -10.61 4.99 -11.03
C ARG A 137 -9.50 6.00 -11.21
N PHE A 138 -8.55 5.71 -12.09
CA PHE A 138 -7.55 6.68 -12.54
C PHE A 138 -8.01 7.47 -13.75
N ALA A 139 -8.87 6.89 -14.58
CA ALA A 139 -9.33 7.41 -15.88
C ALA A 139 -8.16 7.74 -16.84
N PRO A 140 -7.30 6.75 -17.19
CA PRO A 140 -6.02 7.00 -17.87
C PRO A 140 -6.15 7.64 -19.25
N ASN A 141 -7.24 7.35 -19.95
CA ASN A 141 -7.50 7.82 -21.32
C ASN A 141 -8.32 9.12 -21.37
N ASN A 142 -8.80 9.62 -20.20
CA ASN A 142 -9.50 10.89 -20.17
C ASN A 142 -8.57 12.05 -20.50
N SER A 143 -9.12 13.07 -21.14
CA SER A 143 -8.42 14.33 -21.36
C SER A 143 -7.99 14.95 -20.03
N TYR A 144 -6.82 15.58 -20.04
CA TYR A 144 -6.25 16.25 -18.89
C TYR A 144 -6.46 17.75 -19.04
N THR A 145 -7.08 18.43 -18.06
CA THR A 145 -7.46 19.83 -18.18
C THR A 145 -6.35 20.79 -17.68
N HIS A 146 -6.44 22.06 -18.04
CA HIS A 146 -5.55 23.09 -17.52
C HIS A 146 -5.59 23.16 -15.99
N GLU A 147 -6.78 23.19 -15.36
CA GLU A 147 -6.91 23.22 -13.90
C GLU A 147 -6.26 22.00 -13.22
N GLN A 148 -6.44 20.81 -13.80
CA GLN A 148 -5.81 19.59 -13.28
C GLN A 148 -4.29 19.67 -13.39
N SER A 149 -3.78 20.20 -14.49
CA SER A 149 -2.35 20.36 -14.72
C SER A 149 -1.73 21.36 -13.74
N ILE A 150 -2.37 22.48 -13.53
CA ILE A 150 -1.95 23.51 -12.54
C ILE A 150 -1.95 22.90 -11.14
N ALA A 151 -3.03 22.22 -10.75
CA ALA A 151 -3.14 21.61 -9.42
C ALA A 151 -2.06 20.56 -9.17
N THR A 152 -1.75 19.72 -10.17
CA THR A 152 -0.72 18.69 -10.02
C THR A 152 0.70 19.25 -10.06
N MET A 153 0.94 20.29 -10.86
CA MET A 153 2.23 21.01 -10.84
C MET A 153 2.49 21.71 -9.51
N LEU A 154 1.47 22.31 -8.90
CA LEU A 154 1.58 22.88 -7.55
C LEU A 154 1.87 21.78 -6.51
N ARG A 155 1.15 20.68 -6.56
CA ARG A 155 1.44 19.56 -5.67
C ARG A 155 2.86 19.03 -5.87
N LEU A 156 3.29 18.85 -7.11
CA LEU A 156 4.66 18.42 -7.44
C LEU A 156 5.70 19.41 -6.92
N TYR A 157 5.43 20.71 -7.02
CA TYR A 157 6.29 21.77 -6.52
C TYR A 157 6.35 21.74 -4.98
N ASP A 158 5.20 21.66 -4.31
CA ASP A 158 5.06 21.66 -2.85
C ASP A 158 5.42 20.33 -2.20
N THR A 159 5.40 19.25 -2.97
CA THR A 159 5.78 17.93 -2.46
C THR A 159 7.19 18.04 -1.90
N LYS A 160 7.27 18.14 -0.60
CA LYS A 160 8.53 17.94 0.11
C LYS A 160 8.83 16.45 -0.09
N TYR A 161 9.67 16.14 -1.06
CA TYR A 161 10.37 14.87 -1.10
C TYR A 161 11.30 14.87 0.11
N ALA A 162 10.72 14.73 1.29
CA ALA A 162 11.47 14.38 2.46
C ALA A 162 12.04 13.01 2.15
N VAL A 163 13.34 13.00 1.94
CA VAL A 163 14.15 11.79 1.98
C VAL A 163 13.82 11.12 3.30
N LYS A 164 12.89 10.14 3.27
CA LYS A 164 12.83 9.17 4.32
C LYS A 164 14.02 8.24 4.08
N ASP A 165 14.97 8.34 4.96
CA ASP A 165 16.02 7.33 5.10
C ASP A 165 15.32 6.04 5.49
N ASP A 166 15.21 5.07 4.56
CA ASP A 166 14.49 3.80 4.75
C ASP A 166 15.21 2.82 5.69
N SER A 167 16.04 3.34 6.58
CA SER A 167 16.55 2.54 7.70
C SER A 167 15.62 2.59 8.92
N THR A 168 14.48 3.31 8.84
CA THR A 168 13.50 3.35 9.93
C THR A 168 12.08 3.43 9.38
N SER A 169 11.24 2.48 9.72
CA SER A 169 9.80 2.51 9.51
C SER A 169 9.19 3.80 10.05
N SER A 170 8.20 4.33 9.32
CA SER A 170 7.20 5.31 9.69
C SER A 170 7.54 6.79 9.64
N THR A 171 6.68 7.50 8.89
CA THR A 171 6.22 8.90 9.08
C THR A 171 7.21 9.84 9.77
N GLY A 172 7.90 10.69 9.03
CA GLY A 172 8.60 11.93 9.44
C GLY A 172 9.01 12.08 10.92
N SER A 173 9.53 11.01 11.52
CA SER A 173 9.91 11.02 12.93
C SER A 173 11.15 11.89 13.12
N LYS A 174 11.07 12.81 14.06
CA LYS A 174 12.23 13.58 14.56
C LYS A 174 13.27 12.66 15.21
N TYR A 175 12.96 11.39 15.34
CA TYR A 175 13.68 10.41 16.13
C TYR A 175 14.12 9.25 15.24
N LYS A 176 15.27 8.67 15.56
CA LYS A 176 15.88 7.54 14.86
C LYS A 176 16.10 6.40 15.82
N ILE A 177 15.77 5.19 15.40
CA ILE A 177 16.10 3.96 16.13
C ILE A 177 17.46 3.47 15.63
N THR A 178 18.41 3.26 16.54
CA THR A 178 19.73 2.73 16.24
C THR A 178 19.99 1.44 17.01
N TYR A 179 20.74 0.54 16.39
CA TYR A 179 21.01 -0.78 16.95
C TYR A 179 22.48 -0.90 17.33
N GLY A 180 22.73 -1.40 18.56
CA GLY A 180 24.05 -1.73 19.03
C GLY A 180 24.18 -3.22 19.35
N ILE A 181 25.34 -3.81 19.10
CA ILE A 181 25.64 -5.19 19.50
C ILE A 181 26.37 -5.13 20.84
N VAL A 182 25.77 -5.69 21.87
CA VAL A 182 26.40 -5.87 23.18
C VAL A 182 26.61 -7.34 23.40
N GLY A 183 27.82 -7.75 23.78
CA GLY A 183 28.35 -9.12 23.86
C GLY A 183 27.37 -10.29 23.93
N ALA A 184 27.73 -11.42 23.36
CA ALA A 184 26.93 -12.65 23.26
C ALA A 184 25.68 -12.59 22.36
N GLY A 185 25.61 -11.63 21.41
CA GLY A 185 24.51 -11.60 20.40
C GLY A 185 23.22 -10.93 20.89
N VAL A 186 23.23 -10.22 22.00
CA VAL A 186 22.10 -9.40 22.44
C VAL A 186 22.16 -8.06 21.71
N SER A 187 21.15 -7.76 20.91
CA SER A 187 20.97 -6.45 20.29
C SER A 187 20.36 -5.49 21.32
N GLN A 188 20.99 -4.34 21.48
CA GLN A 188 20.39 -3.22 22.20
C GLN A 188 19.92 -2.16 21.21
N VAL A 189 18.85 -1.48 21.54
CA VAL A 189 18.20 -0.48 20.70
C VAL A 189 18.25 0.86 21.42
N TYR A 190 18.52 1.92 20.68
CA TYR A 190 18.63 3.28 21.20
C TYR A 190 17.73 4.21 20.41
N LEU A 191 17.16 5.20 21.12
CA LEU A 191 16.43 6.30 20.49
C LEU A 191 17.39 7.49 20.34
N GLU A 192 17.51 8.02 19.15
CA GLU A 192 18.36 9.18 18.84
C GLU A 192 17.55 10.30 18.19
N ASP A 193 17.95 11.55 18.42
CA ASP A 193 17.45 12.70 17.68
C ASP A 193 18.08 12.79 16.28
N ALA A 194 17.67 13.77 15.48
CA ALA A 194 18.21 14.00 14.14
C ALA A 194 19.71 14.35 14.12
N LYS A 195 20.29 14.69 15.26
CA LYS A 195 21.72 15.00 15.42
C LYS A 195 22.53 13.81 15.92
N GLY A 196 21.89 12.69 16.22
CA GLY A 196 22.51 11.48 16.75
C GLY A 196 22.71 11.51 18.27
N ASN A 197 22.08 12.43 19.00
CA ASN A 197 22.11 12.41 20.45
C ASN A 197 21.14 11.34 20.97
N ARG A 198 21.60 10.48 21.85
CA ARG A 198 20.73 9.49 22.52
C ARG A 198 19.75 10.17 23.43
N LEU A 199 18.50 9.75 23.35
CA LEU A 199 17.37 10.24 24.13
C LEU A 199 16.96 9.21 25.18
N LEU A 200 16.22 9.67 26.20
CA LEU A 200 15.72 8.84 27.30
C LEU A 200 16.81 8.09 28.07
N THR A 201 18.01 8.68 28.15
CA THR A 201 19.18 8.09 28.82
C THR A 201 19.01 7.90 30.32
N ASP A 202 18.12 8.68 30.94
CA ASP A 202 17.82 8.61 32.37
C ASP A 202 16.57 7.77 32.69
N TYR A 203 15.98 7.18 31.64
CA TYR A 203 14.77 6.38 31.78
C TYR A 203 15.07 5.13 32.61
N LYS A 204 14.43 4.98 33.77
CA LYS A 204 14.54 3.85 34.72
C LYS A 204 15.98 3.33 34.90
N ASN A 205 16.98 4.20 34.85
CA ASN A 205 18.40 3.86 34.94
C ASN A 205 18.91 2.90 33.83
N THR A 206 18.23 2.80 32.71
CA THR A 206 18.61 1.93 31.58
C THR A 206 19.72 2.54 30.73
N LYS A 207 20.14 3.78 30.99
CA LYS A 207 21.11 4.55 30.17
C LYS A 207 20.66 4.71 28.72
N GLY A 208 19.35 4.67 28.47
CA GLY A 208 18.79 4.72 27.13
C GLY A 208 18.95 3.43 26.33
N GLU A 209 19.11 2.31 27.02
CA GLU A 209 19.25 0.97 26.42
C GLU A 209 17.93 0.22 26.52
N PHE A 210 17.40 -0.22 25.38
CA PHE A 210 16.11 -0.90 25.29
C PHE A 210 16.26 -2.21 24.52
N TYR A 211 15.33 -3.13 24.72
CA TYR A 211 15.23 -4.36 23.94
C TYR A 211 14.61 -4.08 22.57
N ASP A 212 13.58 -3.22 22.57
CA ASP A 212 12.85 -2.85 21.38
C ASP A 212 12.26 -1.45 21.52
N ILE A 213 12.11 -0.73 20.42
CA ILE A 213 11.50 0.60 20.37
C ILE A 213 10.58 0.66 19.16
N GLU A 214 9.33 1.08 19.39
CA GLU A 214 8.38 1.38 18.33
C GLU A 214 8.03 2.87 18.37
N LEU A 215 7.93 3.49 17.19
CA LEU A 215 7.65 4.91 17.05
C LEU A 215 6.33 5.16 16.33
N PHE A 216 5.54 6.07 16.89
CA PHE A 216 4.40 6.66 16.21
C PHE A 216 4.38 8.18 16.44
N GLY A 217 5.01 8.93 15.56
CA GLY A 217 5.17 10.37 15.71
C GLY A 217 5.91 10.75 17.02
N GLU A 218 5.22 11.43 17.92
CA GLU A 218 5.73 11.80 19.24
C GLU A 218 5.55 10.71 20.32
N TRP A 219 4.95 9.58 19.98
CA TRP A 219 4.76 8.45 20.89
C TRP A 219 5.85 7.40 20.68
N VAL A 220 6.45 6.97 21.78
CA VAL A 220 7.53 5.98 21.79
C VAL A 220 7.13 4.83 22.70
N THR A 221 6.98 3.63 22.14
CA THR A 221 6.84 2.41 22.94
C THR A 221 8.22 1.88 23.26
N LEU A 222 8.50 1.65 24.53
CA LEU A 222 9.77 1.18 25.07
C LEU A 222 9.60 -0.21 25.65
N ARG A 223 10.45 -1.15 25.24
CA ARG A 223 10.53 -2.48 25.84
C ARG A 223 11.87 -2.67 26.52
N GLU A 224 11.83 -2.95 27.83
CA GLU A 224 13.05 -3.22 28.60
C GLU A 224 13.55 -4.66 28.41
N THR A 225 14.87 -4.86 28.62
CA THR A 225 15.58 -6.13 28.35
C THR A 225 15.18 -7.30 29.28
N VAL A 226 14.48 -7.08 30.37
CA VAL A 226 14.29 -8.09 31.44
C VAL A 226 12.85 -8.49 31.70
N ALA A 227 11.88 -7.76 31.19
CA ALA A 227 10.48 -8.10 31.37
C ALA A 227 9.68 -7.75 30.11
N TYR A 228 8.61 -8.51 29.85
CA TYR A 228 7.64 -8.18 28.79
C TYR A 228 6.84 -6.91 29.10
N LYS A 229 7.50 -5.92 29.71
CA LYS A 229 6.91 -4.63 30.06
C LYS A 229 7.03 -3.69 28.89
N HIS A 230 5.92 -3.07 28.53
CA HIS A 230 5.87 -1.97 27.60
C HIS A 230 5.53 -0.71 28.37
N ASP A 231 6.30 0.35 28.15
CA ASP A 231 5.96 1.68 28.58
C ASP A 231 5.88 2.59 27.38
N VAL A 232 5.01 3.58 27.44
CA VAL A 232 4.86 4.55 26.36
C VAL A 232 5.30 5.92 26.84
N HIS A 233 6.28 6.49 26.17
CA HIS A 233 6.75 7.85 26.43
C HIS A 233 6.23 8.80 25.36
N ASN A 234 5.67 9.93 25.80
CA ASN A 234 5.24 11.00 24.92
C ASN A 234 6.34 12.04 24.82
N MET A 235 7.04 12.12 23.72
CA MET A 235 8.17 13.02 23.49
C MET A 235 7.78 14.50 23.47
N LYS A 236 6.50 14.82 23.23
CA LYS A 236 5.98 16.19 23.23
C LYS A 236 5.73 16.71 24.65
N THR A 237 5.17 15.87 25.51
CA THR A 237 4.79 16.26 26.88
C THR A 237 5.81 15.85 27.94
N GLY A 238 6.68 14.89 27.64
CA GLY A 238 7.60 14.26 28.59
C GLY A 238 6.91 13.23 29.51
N GLU A 239 5.63 12.95 29.32
CA GLU A 239 4.87 11.98 30.13
C GLU A 239 5.29 10.55 29.78
N THR A 240 5.48 9.73 30.80
CA THR A 240 5.65 8.28 30.65
C THR A 240 4.46 7.55 31.25
N LEU A 241 3.87 6.68 30.46
CA LEU A 241 2.76 5.80 30.85
C LEU A 241 3.30 4.38 31.02
N GLU A 242 3.40 3.94 32.25
CA GLU A 242 3.86 2.57 32.56
C GLU A 242 2.80 1.53 32.23
N ASN A 243 3.23 0.40 31.70
CA ASN A 243 2.36 -0.71 31.32
C ASN A 243 1.31 -0.31 30.23
N TYR A 244 1.74 0.46 29.27
CA TYR A 244 0.98 0.80 28.07
C TYR A 244 1.75 0.40 26.81
N ALA A 245 1.00 0.16 25.74
CA ALA A 245 1.55 -0.07 24.40
C ALA A 245 0.79 0.77 23.37
N VAL A 246 1.46 1.09 22.29
CA VAL A 246 0.86 1.68 21.09
C VAL A 246 0.59 0.57 20.08
N SER A 247 -0.53 0.59 19.39
CA SER A 247 -0.87 -0.38 18.35
C SER A 247 -1.66 0.24 17.21
N GLY A 248 -1.73 -0.44 16.07
CA GLY A 248 -2.53 -0.02 14.93
C GLY A 248 -2.03 1.22 14.22
N THR A 249 -0.70 1.42 14.16
CA THR A 249 -0.05 2.65 13.66
C THR A 249 0.61 2.47 12.29
N ASP A 250 0.59 1.28 11.71
CA ASP A 250 1.29 0.98 10.46
C ASP A 250 0.63 1.69 9.27
N GLY A 251 1.17 2.85 8.91
CA GLY A 251 0.69 3.70 7.82
C GLY A 251 -0.61 4.48 8.12
N GLU A 252 -1.16 4.37 9.34
CA GLU A 252 -2.39 5.02 9.74
C GLU A 252 -2.14 6.42 10.34
N GLN A 253 -3.17 7.28 10.29
CA GLN A 253 -3.12 8.63 10.87
C GLN A 253 -3.37 8.64 12.38
N ALA A 254 -3.91 7.55 12.92
CA ALA A 254 -4.22 7.36 14.32
C ALA A 254 -3.86 5.94 14.75
N GLY A 255 -3.63 5.77 16.05
CA GLY A 255 -3.38 4.47 16.66
C GLY A 255 -4.11 4.37 18.01
N TRP A 256 -3.92 3.25 18.67
CA TRP A 256 -4.42 3.01 20.01
C TRP A 256 -3.31 3.09 21.05
N LEU A 257 -3.57 3.79 22.13
CA LEU A 257 -2.83 3.69 23.37
C LEU A 257 -3.60 2.72 24.29
N ARG A 258 -3.04 1.55 24.52
CA ARG A 258 -3.67 0.44 25.25
C ARG A 258 -2.94 0.11 26.53
N PRO A 259 -3.64 -0.17 27.65
CA PRO A 259 -3.02 -0.80 28.81
C PRO A 259 -2.41 -2.16 28.42
N SER A 260 -1.17 -2.40 28.86
CA SER A 260 -0.42 -3.65 28.62
C SER A 260 0.14 -4.15 29.97
N PRO A 261 -0.68 -4.79 30.82
CA PRO A 261 -0.25 -5.22 32.15
C PRO A 261 0.87 -6.27 32.10
N GLU A 262 1.79 -6.22 33.07
CA GLU A 262 2.94 -7.11 33.18
C GLU A 262 2.61 -8.61 33.20
N ASN A 263 1.42 -8.96 33.68
CA ASN A 263 0.95 -10.35 33.76
C ASN A 263 0.30 -10.85 32.47
N GLY A 264 0.32 -10.06 31.38
CA GLY A 264 -0.31 -10.40 30.10
C GLY A 264 -1.84 -10.41 30.14
N GLY A 265 -2.46 -9.85 31.20
CA GLY A 265 -3.92 -9.74 31.29
C GLY A 265 -4.47 -8.74 30.28
N GLU A 266 -5.62 -9.03 29.70
CA GLU A 266 -6.33 -8.10 28.82
C GLU A 266 -7.14 -7.08 29.64
N VAL A 267 -7.01 -5.79 29.30
CA VAL A 267 -7.78 -4.68 29.93
C VAL A 267 -8.65 -4.05 28.85
N TYR A 268 -9.95 -4.10 29.03
CA TYR A 268 -10.93 -3.60 28.07
C TYR A 268 -11.49 -2.24 28.45
N GLY A 269 -11.92 -1.47 27.46
CA GLY A 269 -12.61 -0.19 27.66
C GLY A 269 -11.71 0.94 28.16
N LYS A 270 -10.38 0.81 28.02
CA LYS A 270 -9.39 1.79 28.43
C LYS A 270 -8.52 2.32 27.28
N ASP A 271 -8.79 1.89 26.06
CA ASP A 271 -8.05 2.32 24.87
C ASP A 271 -8.32 3.80 24.58
N ARG A 272 -7.28 4.56 24.25
CA ARG A 272 -7.40 5.96 23.81
C ARG A 272 -6.89 6.08 22.38
N ILE A 273 -7.56 6.88 21.56
CA ILE A 273 -7.05 7.23 20.23
C ILE A 273 -5.86 8.16 20.43
N ILE A 274 -4.75 7.87 19.75
CA ILE A 274 -3.56 8.72 19.72
C ILE A 274 -3.24 9.16 18.29
N TYR A 275 -2.59 10.31 18.20
CA TYR A 275 -2.19 10.94 16.94
C TYR A 275 -0.68 11.14 16.90
N ALA A 276 -0.11 11.13 15.72
CA ALA A 276 1.34 11.27 15.52
C ALA A 276 1.93 12.57 16.10
N ASP A 277 1.10 13.59 16.32
CA ASP A 277 1.51 14.87 16.92
C ASP A 277 1.64 14.85 18.44
N GLY A 278 1.48 13.69 19.09
CA GLY A 278 1.55 13.50 20.53
C GLY A 278 0.24 13.84 21.28
N THR A 279 -0.84 14.12 20.58
CA THR A 279 -2.16 14.29 21.21
C THR A 279 -2.91 12.98 21.33
N SER A 280 -3.89 12.91 22.24
CA SER A 280 -4.75 11.75 22.42
C SER A 280 -6.20 12.16 22.70
N SER A 281 -7.14 11.25 22.45
CA SER A 281 -8.54 11.44 22.84
C SER A 281 -8.67 11.47 24.36
N THR A 282 -9.62 12.26 24.85
CA THR A 282 -10.05 12.23 26.27
C THR A 282 -11.02 11.08 26.53
N GLN A 283 -11.73 10.65 25.51
CA GLN A 283 -12.64 9.51 25.56
C GLN A 283 -11.85 8.20 25.49
N THR A 284 -12.30 7.22 26.25
CA THR A 284 -11.82 5.83 26.17
C THR A 284 -12.77 4.96 25.40
N TYR A 285 -12.21 3.90 24.81
CA TYR A 285 -12.90 2.96 23.95
C TYR A 285 -12.62 1.53 24.38
N ASP A 286 -13.46 0.62 23.98
CA ASP A 286 -13.25 -0.82 24.05
C ASP A 286 -12.94 -1.30 22.61
N ALA A 287 -11.68 -1.18 22.20
CA ALA A 287 -11.24 -1.41 20.84
C ALA A 287 -11.20 -2.91 20.53
N LEU A 288 -11.93 -3.30 19.50
CA LEU A 288 -11.94 -4.68 18.97
C LEU A 288 -10.93 -4.88 17.84
N THR A 289 -10.63 -3.81 17.11
CA THR A 289 -9.67 -3.84 16.00
C THR A 289 -8.69 -2.67 16.11
N ASP A 290 -7.55 -2.80 15.48
CA ASP A 290 -6.67 -1.67 15.19
C ASP A 290 -7.30 -0.76 14.12
N PHE A 291 -6.75 0.45 13.96
CA PHE A 291 -7.12 1.30 12.84
C PHE A 291 -6.59 0.70 11.54
N LYS A 292 -7.48 0.61 10.54
CA LYS A 292 -7.15 0.26 9.16
C LYS A 292 -7.99 1.11 8.22
N ASP A 293 -7.36 1.68 7.20
CA ASP A 293 -8.01 2.61 6.24
C ASP A 293 -8.81 3.71 6.95
N GLY A 294 -8.27 4.25 8.04
CA GLY A 294 -8.89 5.31 8.84
C GLY A 294 -10.10 4.87 9.67
N LYS A 295 -10.31 3.57 9.87
CA LYS A 295 -11.45 3.02 10.62
C LYS A 295 -10.99 2.02 11.66
N ALA A 296 -11.71 1.96 12.79
CA ALA A 296 -11.56 0.91 13.78
C ALA A 296 -12.95 0.46 14.28
N VAL A 297 -13.04 -0.77 14.77
CA VAL A 297 -14.26 -1.30 15.37
C VAL A 297 -14.12 -1.33 16.89
N VAL A 298 -15.14 -0.87 17.58
CA VAL A 298 -15.20 -0.79 19.03
C VAL A 298 -16.46 -1.48 19.55
N ARG A 299 -16.39 -2.01 20.76
CA ARG A 299 -17.57 -2.42 21.52
C ARG A 299 -18.13 -1.20 22.26
N VAL A 300 -19.38 -0.87 21.98
CA VAL A 300 -20.08 0.26 22.61
C VAL A 300 -20.67 -0.16 23.97
N ASP A 301 -21.31 -1.33 23.96
CA ASP A 301 -21.91 -1.93 25.16
C ASP A 301 -22.00 -3.47 24.98
N SER A 302 -22.68 -4.17 25.90
CA SER A 302 -22.82 -5.63 25.86
C SER A 302 -23.60 -6.19 24.65
N LYS A 303 -24.24 -5.32 23.88
CA LYS A 303 -25.13 -5.72 22.76
C LYS A 303 -24.78 -5.02 21.45
N THR A 304 -23.87 -4.05 21.46
CA THR A 304 -23.62 -3.15 20.35
C THR A 304 -22.14 -3.03 20.04
N ILE A 305 -21.79 -3.18 18.77
CA ILE A 305 -20.49 -2.79 18.23
C ILE A 305 -20.68 -1.67 17.21
N ALA A 306 -19.61 -0.87 17.01
CA ALA A 306 -19.62 0.23 16.05
C ALA A 306 -18.26 0.36 15.37
N ALA A 307 -18.26 0.84 14.12
CA ALA A 307 -17.05 1.39 13.53
C ALA A 307 -16.98 2.90 13.78
N ILE A 308 -15.78 3.35 14.07
CA ILE A 308 -15.44 4.76 14.24
C ILE A 308 -14.34 5.17 13.26
N ASP A 309 -14.30 6.45 12.93
CA ASP A 309 -13.17 7.05 12.23
C ASP A 309 -12.04 7.46 13.21
N THR A 310 -10.95 7.97 12.67
CA THR A 310 -9.78 8.41 13.47
C THR A 310 -10.09 9.55 14.43
N THR A 311 -11.22 10.25 14.30
CA THR A 311 -11.66 11.30 15.24
C THR A 311 -12.56 10.74 16.35
N GLY A 312 -12.89 9.46 16.30
CA GLY A 312 -13.84 8.80 17.21
C GLY A 312 -15.31 8.96 16.80
N LYS A 313 -15.58 9.54 15.63
CA LYS A 313 -16.94 9.67 15.12
C LYS A 313 -17.45 8.32 14.64
N THR A 314 -18.64 7.95 15.10
CA THR A 314 -19.31 6.71 14.65
C THR A 314 -19.67 6.78 13.17
N LEU A 315 -19.23 5.80 12.40
CA LEU A 315 -19.54 5.60 10.99
C LEU A 315 -20.78 4.72 10.80
N TRP A 316 -20.85 3.66 11.59
CA TRP A 316 -22.02 2.78 11.69
C TRP A 316 -22.05 2.09 13.06
N SER A 317 -23.21 1.56 13.44
CA SER A 317 -23.37 0.70 14.61
C SER A 317 -24.32 -0.44 14.27
N MET A 318 -24.16 -1.57 14.96
CA MET A 318 -25.05 -2.72 14.81
C MET A 318 -25.22 -3.48 16.12
N ASN A 319 -26.37 -4.15 16.24
CA ASN A 319 -26.61 -5.08 17.34
C ASN A 319 -25.75 -6.34 17.16
N PHE A 320 -24.77 -6.48 18.03
CA PHE A 320 -23.92 -7.66 18.09
C PHE A 320 -23.39 -7.79 19.53
N ALA A 321 -23.79 -8.87 20.21
CA ALA A 321 -23.33 -9.13 21.57
C ALA A 321 -21.91 -9.72 21.52
N PHE A 322 -20.90 -8.88 21.71
CA PHE A 322 -19.49 -9.29 21.77
C PHE A 322 -19.08 -9.54 23.22
N ASP A 323 -18.56 -10.72 23.47
CA ASP A 323 -18.05 -11.16 24.77
C ASP A 323 -16.56 -11.52 24.65
N HIS A 324 -15.68 -10.70 25.18
CA HIS A 324 -14.23 -10.89 25.14
C HIS A 324 -13.79 -12.24 25.74
N SER A 325 -14.51 -12.77 26.73
CA SER A 325 -14.18 -14.06 27.34
C SER A 325 -14.41 -15.24 26.39
N LYS A 326 -15.25 -15.07 25.37
CA LYS A 326 -15.70 -16.13 24.47
C LYS A 326 -15.32 -15.89 23.02
N MET A 327 -15.09 -14.64 22.64
CA MET A 327 -14.93 -14.21 21.26
C MET A 327 -13.59 -13.54 21.03
N ALA A 328 -13.08 -13.67 19.82
CA ALA A 328 -11.95 -12.90 19.31
C ALA A 328 -12.33 -12.31 17.95
N VAL A 329 -11.65 -11.25 17.57
CA VAL A 329 -11.74 -10.69 16.21
C VAL A 329 -10.50 -11.11 15.45
N GLU A 330 -10.70 -11.84 14.36
CA GLU A 330 -9.68 -12.06 13.35
C GLU A 330 -9.83 -10.96 12.31
N ILE A 331 -8.85 -10.07 12.26
CA ILE A 331 -8.86 -8.99 11.28
C ILE A 331 -8.33 -9.54 9.97
N LEU A 332 -9.08 -9.29 8.94
CA LEU A 332 -8.59 -9.44 7.59
C LEU A 332 -8.59 -8.07 6.92
N LEU A 333 -7.40 -7.46 6.89
CA LEU A 333 -6.82 -6.84 5.71
C LEU A 333 -7.20 -5.40 5.41
N SER A 334 -6.14 -4.64 5.33
CA SER A 334 -5.98 -3.30 4.81
C SER A 334 -6.14 -3.25 3.30
N GLY A 335 -6.62 -2.14 2.82
CA GLY A 335 -6.68 -1.73 1.44
C GLY A 335 -8.09 -1.39 0.98
N ASP A 336 -8.22 -0.26 0.27
CA ASP A 336 -9.43 0.19 -0.41
C ASP A 336 -10.64 0.52 0.49
N GLY A 337 -10.41 1.07 1.68
CA GLY A 337 -11.47 1.50 2.60
C GLY A 337 -12.19 0.35 3.30
N LYS A 338 -11.56 -0.81 3.43
CA LYS A 338 -12.13 -2.06 3.99
C LYS A 338 -11.82 -2.26 5.48
N GLY A 339 -11.29 -1.28 6.17
CA GLY A 339 -10.89 -1.37 7.58
C GLY A 339 -12.02 -1.71 8.57
N ASP A 340 -13.26 -1.82 8.10
CA ASP A 340 -14.43 -2.24 8.87
C ASP A 340 -14.97 -3.63 8.48
N ARG A 341 -14.10 -4.47 7.91
CA ARG A 341 -14.40 -5.88 7.56
C ARG A 341 -13.61 -6.82 8.43
N PHE A 342 -14.26 -7.76 9.07
CA PHE A 342 -13.63 -8.68 10.02
C PHE A 342 -14.44 -9.95 10.24
N VAL A 343 -13.81 -10.95 10.81
CA VAL A 343 -14.43 -12.18 11.26
C VAL A 343 -14.44 -12.19 12.78
N VAL A 344 -15.59 -12.38 13.39
CA VAL A 344 -15.69 -12.71 14.82
C VAL A 344 -15.69 -14.22 14.95
N VAL A 345 -14.80 -14.73 15.79
CA VAL A 345 -14.63 -16.16 16.04
C VAL A 345 -14.86 -16.46 17.51
N ASN A 346 -15.63 -17.49 17.82
CA ASN A 346 -15.64 -18.00 19.18
C ASN A 346 -14.29 -18.67 19.48
N ARG A 347 -13.72 -18.40 20.66
CA ARG A 347 -12.40 -18.91 21.07
C ARG A 347 -12.30 -20.43 21.10
N ASP A 348 -13.43 -21.14 21.19
CA ASP A 348 -13.54 -22.59 21.09
C ASP A 348 -13.72 -23.10 19.63
N GLY A 349 -13.73 -22.19 18.66
CA GLY A 349 -13.91 -22.52 17.25
C GLY A 349 -15.34 -22.92 16.86
N SER A 350 -16.33 -22.76 17.75
CA SER A 350 -17.70 -23.23 17.52
C SER A 350 -18.52 -22.34 16.61
N SER A 351 -18.09 -21.10 16.35
CA SER A 351 -18.83 -20.16 15.54
C SER A 351 -17.92 -19.10 14.90
N TYR A 352 -18.23 -18.76 13.67
CA TYR A 352 -17.59 -17.73 12.85
C TYR A 352 -18.65 -16.80 12.30
N THR A 353 -18.43 -15.50 12.37
CA THR A 353 -19.34 -14.49 11.82
C THR A 353 -18.54 -13.43 11.06
N ILE A 354 -18.85 -13.25 9.78
CA ILE A 354 -18.28 -12.18 8.94
C ILE A 354 -19.16 -10.93 9.08
N ILE A 355 -18.52 -9.81 9.39
CA ILE A 355 -19.12 -8.49 9.44
C ILE A 355 -18.40 -7.58 8.45
N ALA A 356 -19.16 -6.80 7.68
CA ALA A 356 -18.63 -5.81 6.74
C ALA A 356 -19.60 -4.63 6.63
N GLY A 357 -19.09 -3.40 6.80
CA GLY A 357 -19.89 -2.18 6.68
C GLY A 357 -21.14 -2.16 7.59
N GLY A 358 -21.01 -2.66 8.83
CA GLY A 358 -22.12 -2.73 9.80
C GLY A 358 -23.18 -3.77 9.51
N LYS A 359 -22.90 -4.74 8.64
CA LYS A 359 -23.83 -5.82 8.30
C LYS A 359 -23.21 -7.18 8.57
N ARG A 360 -24.04 -8.10 9.09
CA ARG A 360 -23.67 -9.51 9.16
C ARG A 360 -23.77 -10.11 7.75
N ILE A 361 -22.66 -10.55 7.19
CA ILE A 361 -22.55 -11.13 5.85
C ILE A 361 -22.84 -12.63 5.90
N ALA A 362 -22.20 -13.33 6.82
CA ALA A 362 -22.35 -14.76 6.96
C ALA A 362 -22.14 -15.19 8.43
N SER A 363 -22.74 -16.30 8.83
CA SER A 363 -22.42 -16.98 10.10
C SER A 363 -22.41 -18.49 9.86
N SER A 364 -21.50 -19.18 10.51
CA SER A 364 -21.29 -20.62 10.36
C SER A 364 -20.70 -21.22 11.62
N SER A 365 -21.03 -22.48 11.89
CA SER A 365 -20.28 -23.29 12.88
C SER A 365 -18.98 -23.87 12.33
N ARG A 366 -18.62 -23.56 11.10
CA ARG A 366 -17.38 -23.97 10.44
C ARG A 366 -16.63 -22.73 9.97
N ALA A 367 -15.34 -22.91 9.72
CA ALA A 367 -14.43 -21.82 9.34
C ALA A 367 -14.97 -21.01 8.16
N LEU A 368 -14.93 -19.71 8.32
CA LEU A 368 -15.15 -18.70 7.31
C LEU A 368 -13.89 -17.87 7.18
N GLN A 369 -13.42 -17.67 5.96
CA GLN A 369 -12.28 -16.84 5.64
C GLN A 369 -12.73 -15.71 4.72
N LEU A 370 -12.47 -14.48 5.14
CA LEU A 370 -12.73 -13.29 4.34
C LEU A 370 -11.65 -13.15 3.27
N ASN A 371 -12.00 -12.67 2.09
CA ASN A 371 -11.05 -12.43 1.02
C ASN A 371 -10.62 -10.95 0.97
N GLN A 372 -9.37 -10.74 0.63
CA GLN A 372 -8.73 -9.41 0.69
C GLN A 372 -9.14 -8.52 -0.47
N TYR A 373 -9.12 -9.05 -1.67
CA TYR A 373 -9.22 -8.27 -2.90
C TYR A 373 -10.64 -8.18 -3.46
N SER A 374 -11.57 -8.95 -2.91
CA SER A 374 -12.94 -9.06 -3.43
C SER A 374 -14.01 -9.06 -2.33
N ASP A 375 -15.27 -8.80 -2.71
CA ASP A 375 -16.44 -8.89 -1.82
C ASP A 375 -16.93 -10.32 -1.74
N THR A 376 -16.02 -11.23 -1.37
CA THR A 376 -16.24 -12.67 -1.29
C THR A 376 -15.66 -13.25 0.00
N TYR A 377 -16.03 -14.47 0.30
CA TYR A 377 -15.47 -15.25 1.40
C TYR A 377 -15.44 -16.73 1.04
N ILE A 378 -14.52 -17.44 1.64
CA ILE A 378 -14.40 -18.91 1.56
C ILE A 378 -15.08 -19.50 2.76
N ALA A 379 -15.95 -20.48 2.55
CA ALA A 379 -16.64 -21.21 3.60
C ALA A 379 -16.27 -22.69 3.57
N ALA A 380 -15.94 -23.25 4.74
CA ALA A 380 -15.86 -24.68 4.92
C ALA A 380 -17.27 -25.29 4.93
N GLU A 381 -17.62 -26.09 3.92
CA GLU A 381 -18.89 -26.76 3.81
C GLU A 381 -18.90 -28.10 4.58
N SER A 382 -17.75 -28.76 4.63
CA SER A 382 -17.49 -29.92 5.48
C SER A 382 -16.00 -30.02 5.80
N THR A 383 -15.56 -30.98 6.56
CA THR A 383 -14.14 -31.17 6.89
C THR A 383 -13.33 -31.39 5.61
N GLY A 384 -12.42 -30.47 5.33
CA GLY A 384 -11.55 -30.49 4.14
C GLY A 384 -12.23 -30.11 2.82
N TYR A 385 -13.46 -29.59 2.85
CA TYR A 385 -14.19 -29.17 1.66
C TYR A 385 -14.63 -27.72 1.76
N TYR A 386 -14.35 -26.90 0.74
CA TYR A 386 -14.52 -25.45 0.75
C TYR A 386 -15.20 -24.97 -0.52
N ALA A 387 -15.89 -23.84 -0.41
CA ALA A 387 -16.47 -23.13 -1.55
C ALA A 387 -16.39 -21.61 -1.37
N LEU A 388 -16.36 -20.90 -2.48
CA LEU A 388 -16.38 -19.44 -2.53
C LEU A 388 -17.81 -18.91 -2.59
N TYR A 389 -18.08 -17.87 -1.83
CA TYR A 389 -19.34 -17.16 -1.77
C TYR A 389 -19.14 -15.66 -1.91
N ASN A 390 -20.09 -14.98 -2.55
CA ASN A 390 -20.12 -13.52 -2.49
C ASN A 390 -20.85 -13.03 -1.22
N PHE A 391 -20.74 -11.72 -0.93
CA PHE A 391 -21.39 -11.10 0.24
C PHE A 391 -22.93 -11.12 0.20
N LYS A 392 -23.55 -11.51 -0.92
CA LYS A 392 -24.99 -11.76 -1.02
C LYS A 392 -25.36 -13.21 -0.68
N GLY A 393 -24.39 -14.04 -0.28
CA GLY A 393 -24.57 -15.45 0.06
C GLY A 393 -24.72 -16.38 -1.15
N LYS A 394 -24.47 -15.87 -2.38
CA LYS A 394 -24.47 -16.73 -3.58
C LYS A 394 -23.17 -17.52 -3.64
N LYS A 395 -23.27 -18.83 -3.76
CA LYS A 395 -22.14 -19.71 -4.03
C LYS A 395 -21.60 -19.46 -5.44
N LEU A 396 -20.30 -19.19 -5.54
CA LEU A 396 -19.64 -18.83 -6.78
C LEU A 396 -18.85 -19.99 -7.40
N THR A 397 -18.43 -20.98 -6.61
CA THR A 397 -17.70 -22.15 -7.09
C THR A 397 -18.42 -23.44 -6.76
N LYS A 398 -18.03 -24.53 -7.43
CA LYS A 398 -18.29 -25.88 -6.89
C LYS A 398 -17.58 -26.02 -5.54
N THR A 399 -17.90 -27.08 -4.80
CA THR A 399 -17.15 -27.46 -3.61
C THR A 399 -15.83 -28.11 -4.02
N TYR A 400 -14.73 -27.62 -3.49
CA TYR A 400 -13.40 -28.15 -3.71
C TYR A 400 -12.95 -28.93 -2.47
N GLN A 401 -12.26 -30.06 -2.69
CA GLN A 401 -11.50 -30.74 -1.66
C GLN A 401 -10.21 -29.92 -1.43
N ASN A 402 -9.80 -29.75 -0.19
CA ASN A 402 -8.72 -28.90 0.27
C ASN A 402 -9.03 -27.39 0.21
N ALA A 403 -8.30 -26.63 1.01
CA ALA A 403 -8.41 -25.18 1.07
C ALA A 403 -7.95 -24.54 -0.23
N PHE A 404 -8.49 -23.37 -0.52
CA PHE A 404 -7.97 -22.49 -1.54
C PHE A 404 -7.92 -21.07 -0.96
N ASP A 405 -7.03 -20.25 -1.52
CA ASP A 405 -6.75 -18.90 -1.02
C ASP A 405 -6.91 -17.90 -2.15
N GLU A 406 -7.39 -16.69 -1.80
CA GLU A 406 -7.35 -15.57 -2.73
C GLU A 406 -5.90 -15.10 -2.87
N VAL A 407 -5.39 -15.13 -4.09
CA VAL A 407 -3.99 -14.76 -4.41
C VAL A 407 -3.90 -13.49 -5.26
N GLY A 408 -5.04 -12.96 -5.68
CA GLY A 408 -5.18 -11.73 -6.44
C GLY A 408 -6.65 -11.41 -6.67
N GLN A 409 -6.96 -10.26 -7.25
CA GLN A 409 -8.34 -9.85 -7.48
C GLN A 409 -9.12 -10.87 -8.31
N ASN A 410 -10.07 -11.58 -7.67
CA ASN A 410 -10.85 -12.67 -8.25
C ASN A 410 -10.03 -13.89 -8.74
N ILE A 411 -8.78 -14.02 -8.31
CA ILE A 411 -7.91 -15.15 -8.62
C ILE A 411 -7.64 -15.92 -7.35
N TYR A 412 -7.82 -17.23 -7.41
CA TYR A 412 -7.71 -18.14 -6.29
C TYR A 412 -6.76 -19.27 -6.63
N SER A 413 -5.87 -19.62 -5.71
CA SER A 413 -5.07 -20.85 -5.79
C SER A 413 -5.83 -21.99 -5.12
N HIS A 414 -5.93 -23.11 -5.80
CA HIS A 414 -6.54 -24.32 -5.30
C HIS A 414 -5.54 -25.46 -5.30
N TRP A 415 -5.41 -26.13 -4.18
CA TRP A 415 -4.49 -27.24 -3.98
C TRP A 415 -5.07 -28.53 -4.55
N LEU A 416 -4.46 -29.09 -5.59
CA LEU A 416 -4.83 -30.37 -6.18
C LEU A 416 -4.11 -31.56 -5.52
N SER A 417 -2.84 -31.38 -5.14
CA SER A 417 -2.01 -32.36 -4.45
C SER A 417 -0.86 -31.67 -3.72
N ASN A 418 -0.01 -32.41 -3.02
CA ASN A 418 1.16 -31.86 -2.32
C ASN A 418 2.14 -31.09 -3.21
N THR A 419 2.03 -31.26 -4.51
CA THR A 419 2.96 -30.69 -5.49
C THR A 419 2.27 -30.02 -6.66
N GLU A 420 0.94 -29.98 -6.70
CA GLU A 420 0.21 -29.41 -7.84
C GLU A 420 -0.90 -28.47 -7.37
N TYR A 421 -0.94 -27.28 -8.00
CA TYR A 421 -1.90 -26.22 -7.74
C TYR A 421 -2.60 -25.83 -9.03
N GLU A 422 -3.88 -25.46 -8.86
CA GLU A 422 -4.69 -24.90 -9.92
C GLU A 422 -5.01 -23.43 -9.54
N TYR A 423 -4.85 -22.54 -10.48
CA TYR A 423 -5.26 -21.14 -10.32
C TYR A 423 -6.55 -20.91 -11.09
N ILE A 424 -7.54 -20.39 -10.39
CA ILE A 424 -8.89 -20.23 -10.89
C ILE A 424 -9.25 -18.75 -10.82
N ARG A 425 -9.74 -18.21 -11.92
CA ARG A 425 -10.46 -16.94 -11.90
C ARG A 425 -11.93 -17.21 -11.64
N CYS A 426 -12.50 -16.48 -10.70
CA CYS A 426 -13.94 -16.53 -10.40
C CYS A 426 -14.53 -15.12 -10.50
N ASP A 427 -15.38 -14.90 -11.49
CA ASP A 427 -16.07 -13.63 -11.70
C ASP A 427 -17.29 -13.49 -10.76
N ALA A 428 -17.74 -12.25 -10.54
CA ALA A 428 -18.84 -11.95 -9.61
C ALA A 428 -20.18 -12.62 -10.00
N ASP A 429 -20.35 -13.01 -11.26
CA ASP A 429 -21.53 -13.75 -11.75
C ASP A 429 -21.43 -15.26 -11.47
N GLY A 430 -20.29 -15.75 -10.99
CA GLY A 430 -20.01 -17.16 -10.71
C GLY A 430 -19.40 -17.90 -11.89
N THR A 431 -19.02 -17.20 -12.97
CA THR A 431 -18.23 -17.81 -14.05
C THR A 431 -16.84 -18.14 -13.53
N ASN A 432 -16.44 -19.40 -13.72
CA ASN A 432 -15.15 -19.92 -13.28
C ASN A 432 -14.31 -20.32 -14.49
N LYS A 433 -13.06 -19.89 -14.51
CA LYS A 433 -12.08 -20.27 -15.54
C LYS A 433 -10.79 -20.73 -14.84
N VAL A 434 -10.34 -21.95 -15.15
CA VAL A 434 -8.98 -22.38 -14.81
C VAL A 434 -8.02 -21.59 -15.70
N LEU A 435 -7.12 -20.85 -15.06
CA LEU A 435 -6.13 -20.07 -15.76
C LEU A 435 -4.95 -20.95 -16.15
N PHE A 436 -4.39 -21.67 -15.20
CA PHE A 436 -3.28 -22.60 -15.39
C PHE A 436 -3.15 -23.55 -14.21
N ARG A 437 -2.32 -24.60 -14.40
CA ARG A 437 -1.88 -25.55 -13.36
C ARG A 437 -0.38 -25.52 -13.27
N VAL A 438 0.14 -25.62 -12.06
CA VAL A 438 1.55 -25.55 -11.75
C VAL A 438 1.95 -26.72 -10.88
N LYS A 439 3.11 -27.29 -11.18
CA LYS A 439 3.79 -28.24 -10.29
C LYS A 439 4.82 -27.49 -9.48
N CYS A 440 4.68 -27.54 -8.16
CA CYS A 440 5.61 -26.94 -7.20
C CYS A 440 6.25 -28.08 -6.41
N PRO A 441 7.35 -28.66 -6.85
CA PRO A 441 7.94 -29.85 -6.23
C PRO A 441 8.42 -29.60 -4.81
N ASN A 442 8.69 -28.35 -4.43
CA ASN A 442 9.26 -27.98 -3.13
C ASN A 442 8.26 -27.36 -2.15
N GLY A 443 6.96 -27.50 -2.38
CA GLY A 443 5.93 -27.02 -1.43
C GLY A 443 4.92 -26.04 -1.99
N ARG A 444 4.14 -25.39 -1.10
CA ARG A 444 3.10 -24.43 -1.44
C ARG A 444 3.68 -23.26 -2.23
N PRO A 445 3.14 -22.92 -3.41
CA PRO A 445 3.45 -21.62 -3.99
C PRO A 445 2.96 -20.55 -3.03
N GLY A 446 3.77 -19.53 -2.83
CA GLY A 446 3.36 -18.32 -2.10
C GLY A 446 2.20 -17.59 -2.81
N ALA A 447 1.81 -16.46 -2.26
CA ALA A 447 0.92 -15.54 -2.97
C ALA A 447 1.52 -15.25 -4.36
N LEU A 448 0.66 -15.20 -5.38
CA LEU A 448 1.13 -14.86 -6.73
C LEU A 448 1.76 -13.46 -6.70
N PRO A 449 3.04 -13.32 -7.05
CA PRO A 449 3.62 -12.01 -7.23
C PRO A 449 2.82 -11.23 -8.26
N THR A 450 2.46 -9.99 -7.92
CA THR A 450 1.70 -9.11 -8.78
C THR A 450 2.29 -7.70 -8.73
N ASP A 451 2.18 -6.97 -9.84
CA ASP A 451 2.50 -5.56 -9.91
C ASP A 451 1.41 -4.66 -9.27
N GLY A 452 0.37 -5.26 -8.67
CA GLY A 452 -0.79 -4.56 -8.15
C GLY A 452 -1.72 -3.97 -9.23
N ALA A 453 -1.29 -3.95 -10.49
CA ALA A 453 -2.05 -3.48 -11.65
C ALA A 453 -2.76 -4.62 -12.41
N GLY A 454 -2.60 -5.84 -11.92
CA GLY A 454 -3.21 -7.02 -12.52
C GLY A 454 -2.29 -7.76 -13.49
N VAL A 455 -1.01 -7.55 -13.40
CA VAL A 455 0.02 -8.42 -13.99
C VAL A 455 0.49 -9.38 -12.90
N TYR A 456 0.59 -10.63 -13.23
CA TYR A 456 1.04 -11.71 -12.36
C TYR A 456 2.25 -12.39 -12.97
N ALA A 457 3.23 -12.78 -12.17
CA ALA A 457 4.37 -13.57 -12.57
C ALA A 457 4.40 -14.86 -11.78
N LEU A 458 4.57 -15.96 -12.47
CA LEU A 458 4.60 -17.29 -11.86
C LEU A 458 5.77 -18.08 -12.38
N ARG A 459 6.53 -18.70 -11.50
CA ARG A 459 7.51 -19.71 -11.87
C ARG A 459 6.79 -20.99 -12.31
N THR A 460 6.80 -21.26 -13.61
CA THR A 460 6.09 -22.39 -14.22
C THR A 460 6.92 -23.66 -14.25
N ASP A 461 8.24 -23.55 -14.19
CA ASP A 461 9.19 -24.63 -14.00
C ASP A 461 10.52 -24.12 -13.43
N GLU A 462 11.54 -24.97 -13.31
CA GLU A 462 12.83 -24.64 -12.70
C GLU A 462 13.60 -23.52 -13.43
N HIS A 463 13.27 -23.26 -14.70
CA HIS A 463 13.98 -22.32 -15.57
C HIS A 463 13.06 -21.21 -16.15
N THR A 464 11.77 -21.23 -15.84
CA THR A 464 10.80 -20.43 -16.56
C THR A 464 9.86 -19.69 -15.61
N VAL A 465 9.71 -18.38 -15.82
CA VAL A 465 8.65 -17.55 -15.25
C VAL A 465 7.71 -17.12 -16.37
N THR A 466 6.42 -17.37 -16.20
CA THR A 466 5.37 -16.89 -17.13
C THR A 466 4.64 -15.72 -16.51
N CYS A 467 4.49 -14.64 -17.28
CA CYS A 467 3.73 -13.46 -16.92
C CYS A 467 2.37 -13.47 -17.61
N PHE A 468 1.33 -13.08 -16.91
CA PHE A 468 -0.03 -13.00 -17.44
C PHE A 468 -0.81 -11.87 -16.83
N ASP A 469 -1.83 -11.43 -17.58
CA ASP A 469 -2.77 -10.43 -17.10
C ASP A 469 -3.80 -11.03 -16.13
N ARG A 470 -4.60 -10.16 -15.52
CA ARG A 470 -5.70 -10.54 -14.62
C ARG A 470 -6.79 -11.38 -15.31
N PHE A 471 -6.78 -11.50 -16.63
CA PHE A 471 -7.71 -12.35 -17.39
C PHE A 471 -7.10 -13.72 -17.71
N GLY A 472 -5.85 -13.97 -17.30
CA GLY A 472 -5.12 -15.20 -17.56
C GLY A 472 -4.57 -15.28 -18.98
N THR A 473 -4.41 -14.12 -19.66
CA THR A 473 -3.72 -14.06 -20.95
C THR A 473 -2.22 -13.98 -20.70
N THR A 474 -1.44 -14.86 -21.31
CA THR A 474 0.01 -14.82 -21.23
C THR A 474 0.52 -13.54 -21.91
N LEU A 475 1.27 -12.74 -21.14
CA LEU A 475 1.92 -11.53 -21.63
C LEU A 475 3.30 -11.84 -22.18
N GLY A 476 4.01 -12.76 -21.55
CA GLY A 476 5.34 -13.18 -21.96
C GLY A 476 5.90 -14.29 -21.07
N THR A 477 7.10 -14.74 -21.44
CA THR A 477 7.81 -15.80 -20.72
C THR A 477 9.28 -15.41 -20.59
N ILE A 478 9.77 -15.46 -19.36
CA ILE A 478 11.16 -15.20 -18.99
C ILE A 478 11.86 -16.55 -18.81
N LYS A 479 12.94 -16.78 -19.54
CA LYS A 479 13.73 -18.00 -19.43
C LYS A 479 15.09 -17.71 -18.83
N GLN A 480 15.54 -18.60 -17.94
CA GLN A 480 16.85 -18.54 -17.31
C GLN A 480 17.69 -19.77 -17.73
N ASP A 481 18.98 -19.56 -17.94
CA ASP A 481 19.91 -20.67 -18.22
C ASP A 481 20.17 -21.52 -16.96
N GLY A 482 20.06 -20.92 -15.77
CA GLY A 482 20.19 -21.56 -14.47
C GLY A 482 18.84 -21.82 -13.79
N GLU A 483 18.87 -22.63 -12.73
CA GLU A 483 17.69 -22.87 -11.90
C GLU A 483 17.23 -21.59 -11.22
N ILE A 484 15.93 -21.31 -11.26
CA ILE A 484 15.29 -20.21 -10.55
C ILE A 484 15.00 -20.69 -9.12
N THR A 485 15.81 -20.23 -8.17
CA THR A 485 15.73 -20.67 -6.76
C THR A 485 14.84 -19.79 -5.89
N MET A 486 14.43 -18.62 -6.42
CA MET A 486 13.58 -17.64 -5.72
C MET A 486 12.31 -17.38 -6.53
N GLU A 487 11.21 -17.09 -5.83
CA GLU A 487 10.00 -16.63 -6.49
C GLU A 487 10.23 -15.27 -7.17
N PRO A 488 9.63 -15.04 -8.35
CA PRO A 488 9.71 -13.74 -9.00
C PRO A 488 9.09 -12.65 -8.13
N THR A 489 9.61 -11.44 -8.22
CA THR A 489 9.04 -10.26 -7.56
C THR A 489 8.80 -9.16 -8.58
N PHE A 490 8.03 -8.13 -8.19
CA PHE A 490 7.83 -6.97 -9.05
C PHE A 490 8.61 -5.77 -8.54
N GLU A 491 9.27 -5.09 -9.47
CA GLU A 491 9.97 -3.84 -9.23
C GLU A 491 9.65 -2.86 -10.36
N ASN A 492 8.98 -1.75 -10.05
CA ASN A 492 8.62 -0.71 -11.03
C ASN A 492 7.84 -1.23 -12.26
N GLY A 493 6.94 -2.17 -12.07
CA GLY A 493 6.18 -2.79 -13.18
C GLY A 493 6.96 -3.80 -14.01
N CYS A 494 8.22 -4.06 -13.64
CA CYS A 494 9.07 -5.09 -14.20
C CYS A 494 9.10 -6.30 -13.30
N VAL A 495 9.34 -7.46 -13.86
CA VAL A 495 9.47 -8.72 -13.14
C VAL A 495 10.95 -8.95 -12.80
N ARG A 496 11.27 -9.03 -11.52
CA ARG A 496 12.59 -9.46 -11.08
C ARG A 496 12.63 -10.97 -10.97
N VAL A 497 13.54 -11.57 -11.71
CA VAL A 497 13.84 -13.01 -11.64
C VAL A 497 15.32 -13.15 -11.27
N MET A 498 15.59 -13.68 -10.11
CA MET A 498 16.93 -13.71 -9.51
C MET A 498 17.50 -12.27 -9.38
N ASP A 499 18.62 -12.00 -10.04
CA ASP A 499 19.33 -10.71 -10.04
C ASP A 499 19.01 -9.80 -11.23
N LYS A 500 18.14 -10.25 -12.14
CA LYS A 500 17.81 -9.55 -13.38
C LYS A 500 16.37 -9.03 -13.41
N LEU A 501 16.16 -7.95 -14.16
CA LEU A 501 14.85 -7.35 -14.40
C LEU A 501 14.39 -7.61 -15.83
N TYR A 502 13.09 -7.85 -15.98
CA TYR A 502 12.43 -8.15 -17.24
C TYR A 502 11.13 -7.36 -17.36
N LEU A 503 10.77 -6.97 -18.58
CA LEU A 503 9.40 -6.59 -18.87
C LEU A 503 8.47 -7.82 -18.71
N PRO A 504 7.17 -7.62 -18.41
CA PRO A 504 6.21 -8.74 -18.40
C PRO A 504 6.11 -9.49 -19.73
N THR A 505 6.59 -8.90 -20.83
CA THR A 505 6.71 -9.52 -22.16
C THR A 505 7.85 -10.53 -22.26
N GLY A 506 8.74 -10.59 -21.26
CA GLY A 506 9.90 -11.48 -21.23
C GLY A 506 11.21 -10.86 -21.71
N GLU A 507 11.22 -9.59 -22.11
CA GLU A 507 12.40 -8.87 -22.52
C GLU A 507 13.25 -8.44 -21.31
N GLU A 508 14.55 -8.75 -21.31
CA GLU A 508 15.51 -8.33 -20.26
C GLU A 508 15.81 -6.83 -20.39
N ILE A 509 15.90 -6.12 -19.26
CA ILE A 509 16.10 -4.66 -19.19
C ILE A 509 17.53 -4.34 -18.77
#